data_efdd27c7bacd3fe0e6b9fd8950e4f862
#
_entry.id   efdd27c7bacd3fe0e6b9fd8950e4f862
#
_cell.length_a   1.000
_cell.length_b   1.000
_cell.length_c   1.000
_cell.angle_alpha   90.00
_cell.angle_beta   90.00
_cell.angle_gamma   90.00
#
_symmetry.space_group_name_H-M   'P 1'
#
loop_
_entity.id
_entity.type
_entity.pdbx_description
1 polymer ?
#
loop_
_entity_poly.entity_id
_entity_poly.type
_entity_poly.pdbx_seq_one_letter_code
_entity_poly.pdbx_strand_id
1 'polypeptide(L)'
;MKKILTKLNGLHYQQEYLCLAKEPFQNPIHAYFVKDGHVIKDITNEHLFTGYSPLIFTLISSDLKEPFSNIEMFFSQRSLQPNDLFKKRDALAWLSLRLIQKQKIGDNEIYYYKGIRGQHHFLSFFHQYIIGLNNQVYNRKKENVFLNNALYKQVQIAYSIPRIISLITVGSGGLYNLFPTDLHGPVNEQYYVSSLRHGGKACKQVENAGRIVISQIHTDVYKMAYALGKNHMQELKPKENFFFSESLSSLFKLPLPKSLLSYRELELVGSFDHGIHKLLLYKIISSQVVSKDPSTLAHIHNCYATWRHRKGLPGNYLVR
;
A
#
# COMPACT_ATOMS: atom_id res chain seq x y z
N MET A 1 6.70 29.09 6.50
CA MET A 1 7.71 28.34 5.74
C MET A 1 7.13 27.13 4.98
N LYS A 2 6.43 26.18 5.62
CA LYS A 2 5.83 24.99 4.91
C LYS A 2 4.89 25.39 3.74
N LYS A 3 4.00 26.38 3.90
CA LYS A 3 3.09 26.84 2.81
C LYS A 3 3.84 27.38 1.59
N ILE A 4 4.94 28.09 1.79
CA ILE A 4 5.76 28.66 0.71
C ILE A 4 6.46 27.51 -0.05
N LEU A 5 7.04 26.55 0.66
CA LEU A 5 7.65 25.37 0.06
C LEU A 5 6.65 24.54 -0.74
N THR A 6 5.41 24.39 -0.25
CA THR A 6 4.35 23.67 -0.97
C THR A 6 4.05 24.34 -2.31
N LYS A 7 3.92 25.67 -2.33
CA LYS A 7 3.70 26.42 -3.57
C LYS A 7 4.89 26.31 -4.54
N LEU A 8 6.12 26.44 -4.05
CA LEU A 8 7.33 26.27 -4.87
C LEU A 8 7.45 24.86 -5.47
N ASN A 9 7.01 23.84 -4.73
CA ASN A 9 6.94 22.45 -5.22
C ASN A 9 5.79 22.23 -6.21
N GLY A 10 4.95 23.22 -6.47
CA GLY A 10 3.76 23.08 -7.30
C GLY A 10 2.71 22.13 -6.71
N LEU A 11 2.71 21.94 -5.41
CA LEU A 11 1.75 21.09 -4.70
C LEU A 11 0.56 21.91 -4.19
N HIS A 12 -0.62 21.31 -4.20
CA HIS A 12 -1.82 21.88 -3.58
C HIS A 12 -1.89 21.52 -2.10
N TYR A 13 -1.54 20.29 -1.76
CA TYR A 13 -1.60 19.76 -0.40
C TYR A 13 -0.24 19.76 0.28
N GLN A 14 -0.21 20.20 1.56
CA GLN A 14 1.04 20.30 2.34
C GLN A 14 1.52 18.94 2.87
N GLN A 15 0.57 18.05 3.16
CA GLN A 15 0.87 16.72 3.66
C GLN A 15 1.31 15.83 2.51
N GLU A 16 2.39 15.08 2.71
CA GLU A 16 2.95 14.18 1.69
C GLU A 16 1.98 13.04 1.35
N TYR A 17 1.41 12.44 2.38
CA TYR A 17 0.38 11.41 2.23
C TYR A 17 -0.94 11.94 2.76
N LEU A 18 -1.97 11.81 1.95
CA LEU A 18 -3.33 12.19 2.28
C LEU A 18 -4.12 10.94 2.63
N CYS A 19 -4.93 11.02 3.68
CA CYS A 19 -5.93 10.03 3.98
C CYS A 19 -7.21 10.37 3.22
N LEU A 20 -7.87 9.38 2.67
CA LEU A 20 -9.14 9.56 1.99
C LEU A 20 -10.11 8.41 2.33
N ALA A 21 -11.40 8.70 2.18
CA ALA A 21 -12.42 7.67 2.12
C ALA A 21 -12.41 7.05 0.72
N LYS A 22 -12.22 5.74 0.62
CA LYS A 22 -12.02 5.08 -0.68
C LYS A 22 -13.23 5.18 -1.61
N GLU A 23 -14.43 5.00 -1.10
CA GLU A 23 -15.63 4.80 -1.92
C GLU A 23 -16.00 5.97 -2.82
N PRO A 24 -15.96 7.22 -2.36
CA PRO A 24 -16.26 8.34 -3.23
C PRO A 24 -15.12 8.69 -4.18
N PHE A 25 -14.07 7.86 -4.28
CA PHE A 25 -12.95 8.11 -5.17
C PHE A 25 -13.30 7.74 -6.61
N GLN A 26 -14.03 8.63 -7.24
CA GLN A 26 -14.43 8.51 -8.64
C GLN A 26 -13.21 8.69 -9.56
N ASN A 27 -13.30 8.15 -10.77
CA ASN A 27 -12.22 8.13 -11.77
C ASN A 27 -10.96 7.43 -11.25
N PRO A 28 -11.02 6.12 -11.08
CA PRO A 28 -9.86 5.32 -10.68
C PRO A 28 -8.74 5.45 -11.71
N ILE A 29 -7.53 5.22 -11.25
CA ILE A 29 -6.38 5.03 -12.14
C ILE A 29 -6.28 3.54 -12.46
N HIS A 30 -6.20 3.21 -13.74
CA HIS A 30 -5.97 1.84 -14.20
C HIS A 30 -4.47 1.55 -14.24
N ALA A 31 -4.10 0.32 -13.97
CA ALA A 31 -2.73 -0.17 -14.08
C ALA A 31 -2.66 -1.28 -15.15
N TYR A 32 -1.76 -1.11 -16.09
CA TYR A 32 -1.58 -2.02 -17.20
C TYR A 32 -0.17 -2.61 -17.20
N PHE A 33 -0.10 -3.91 -17.46
CA PHE A 33 1.12 -4.53 -17.88
C PHE A 33 1.34 -4.22 -19.37
N VAL A 34 2.50 -3.64 -19.71
CA VAL A 34 2.86 -3.23 -21.06
C VAL A 34 4.18 -3.89 -21.45
N LYS A 35 4.25 -4.40 -22.68
CA LYS A 35 5.46 -4.94 -23.29
C LYS A 35 5.57 -4.39 -24.71
N ASP A 36 6.77 -3.91 -25.04
CA ASP A 36 7.09 -3.35 -26.37
C ASP A 36 6.10 -2.27 -26.86
N GLY A 37 5.54 -1.52 -25.91
CA GLY A 37 4.56 -0.46 -26.18
C GLY A 37 3.12 -0.92 -26.38
N HIS A 38 2.82 -2.19 -26.18
CA HIS A 38 1.47 -2.74 -26.28
C HIS A 38 0.95 -3.19 -24.92
N VAL A 39 -0.32 -2.92 -24.66
CA VAL A 39 -1.02 -3.42 -23.46
C VAL A 39 -1.13 -4.93 -23.56
N ILE A 40 -0.60 -5.63 -22.58
CA ILE A 40 -0.72 -7.10 -22.46
C ILE A 40 -1.92 -7.46 -21.60
N LYS A 41 -2.07 -6.78 -20.45
CA LYS A 41 -3.12 -7.10 -19.47
C LYS A 41 -3.46 -5.87 -18.63
N ASP A 42 -4.74 -5.73 -18.26
CA ASP A 42 -5.17 -4.87 -17.15
C ASP A 42 -4.87 -5.58 -15.83
N ILE A 43 -4.05 -4.97 -15.00
CA ILE A 43 -3.63 -5.50 -13.70
C ILE A 43 -4.10 -4.61 -12.54
N THR A 44 -5.09 -3.77 -12.78
CA THR A 44 -5.59 -2.81 -11.78
C THR A 44 -5.96 -3.47 -10.47
N ASN A 45 -6.57 -4.64 -10.52
CA ASN A 45 -7.00 -5.40 -9.35
C ASN A 45 -6.10 -6.62 -9.03
N GLU A 46 -5.04 -6.84 -9.80
CA GLU A 46 -4.18 -8.02 -9.71
C GLU A 46 -2.77 -7.69 -9.19
N HIS A 47 -2.55 -6.48 -8.72
CA HIS A 47 -1.26 -6.08 -8.17
C HIS A 47 -1.38 -5.59 -6.73
N LEU A 48 -0.36 -5.87 -5.94
CA LEU A 48 -0.22 -5.34 -4.59
C LEU A 48 1.09 -4.58 -4.46
N PHE A 49 1.05 -3.43 -3.82
CA PHE A 49 2.25 -2.72 -3.39
C PHE A 49 2.66 -3.23 -2.02
N THR A 50 3.78 -3.94 -1.94
CA THR A 50 4.20 -4.68 -0.75
C THR A 50 5.55 -4.26 -0.18
N GLY A 51 6.20 -3.23 -0.71
CA GLY A 51 7.44 -2.69 -0.16
C GLY A 51 7.86 -1.40 -0.82
N TYR A 52 8.49 -0.50 -0.08
CA TYR A 52 8.92 0.79 -0.61
C TYR A 52 10.43 1.05 -0.53
N SER A 53 11.22 0.22 0.12
CA SER A 53 12.67 0.37 0.18
C SER A 53 13.39 -0.99 0.13
N PRO A 54 13.60 -1.50 -1.07
CA PRO A 54 13.21 -1.02 -2.40
C PRO A 54 11.70 -1.13 -2.68
N LEU A 55 11.24 -0.49 -3.77
CA LEU A 55 9.86 -0.66 -4.23
C LEU A 55 9.62 -2.12 -4.61
N ILE A 56 8.56 -2.72 -4.08
CA ILE A 56 8.12 -4.08 -4.41
C ILE A 56 6.65 -4.07 -4.80
N PHE A 57 6.37 -4.63 -5.97
CA PHE A 57 5.03 -5.02 -6.38
C PHE A 57 4.91 -6.54 -6.36
N THR A 58 3.81 -7.02 -5.82
CA THR A 58 3.38 -8.41 -5.90
C THR A 58 2.32 -8.50 -6.97
N LEU A 59 2.56 -9.31 -7.99
CA LEU A 59 1.58 -9.65 -9.03
C LEU A 59 1.07 -11.06 -8.79
N ILE A 60 -0.23 -11.18 -8.96
CA ILE A 60 -0.94 -12.45 -8.84
C ILE A 60 -1.27 -12.86 -10.26
N SER A 61 -0.81 -14.00 -10.70
CA SER A 61 -1.12 -14.46 -12.04
C SER A 61 -1.65 -15.87 -12.04
N SER A 62 -2.92 -15.99 -12.42
CA SER A 62 -3.50 -17.25 -12.87
C SER A 62 -3.18 -17.56 -14.35
N ASP A 63 -2.86 -16.53 -15.15
CA ASP A 63 -2.91 -16.61 -16.62
C ASP A 63 -1.59 -16.34 -17.35
N LEU A 64 -0.54 -15.90 -16.64
CA LEU A 64 0.78 -15.74 -17.26
C LEU A 64 1.48 -17.10 -17.28
N LYS A 65 1.51 -17.75 -18.42
CA LYS A 65 2.19 -19.07 -18.60
C LYS A 65 3.65 -19.07 -18.18
N GLU A 66 4.34 -17.92 -18.30
CA GLU A 66 5.68 -17.69 -17.74
C GLU A 66 5.84 -16.23 -17.30
N PRO A 67 6.48 -15.97 -16.16
CA PRO A 67 6.76 -14.60 -15.73
C PRO A 67 7.86 -13.99 -16.57
N PHE A 68 7.65 -12.78 -17.03
CA PHE A 68 8.70 -12.00 -17.68
C PHE A 68 9.74 -11.54 -16.66
N SER A 69 11.01 -11.68 -16.98
CA SER A 69 12.12 -11.20 -16.13
C SER A 69 12.03 -9.69 -15.86
N ASN A 70 11.55 -8.93 -16.85
CA ASN A 70 11.33 -7.49 -16.76
C ASN A 70 9.95 -7.17 -17.32
N ILE A 71 9.24 -6.27 -16.65
CA ILE A 71 7.93 -5.78 -17.06
C ILE A 71 7.90 -4.25 -16.99
N GLU A 72 6.98 -3.65 -17.73
CA GLU A 72 6.60 -2.25 -17.59
C GLU A 72 5.16 -2.17 -17.10
N MET A 73 4.94 -1.40 -16.05
CA MET A 73 3.62 -1.13 -15.49
C MET A 73 3.27 0.32 -15.80
N PHE A 74 2.20 0.54 -16.55
CA PHE A 74 1.74 1.87 -16.95
C PHE A 74 0.43 2.20 -16.26
N PHE A 75 0.27 3.47 -15.92
CA PHE A 75 -0.90 4.01 -15.23
C PHE A 75 -1.67 4.95 -16.14
N SER A 76 -2.99 4.78 -16.25
CA SER A 76 -3.87 5.56 -17.11
C SER A 76 -5.22 5.84 -16.46
N GLN A 77 -5.86 6.92 -16.87
CA GLN A 77 -7.30 7.13 -16.61
C GLN A 77 -8.18 6.52 -17.71
N ARG A 78 -7.59 6.16 -18.83
CA ARG A 78 -8.32 5.54 -19.95
C ARG A 78 -8.42 4.05 -19.70
N SER A 79 -9.60 3.49 -19.98
CA SER A 79 -9.74 2.05 -20.13
C SER A 79 -9.11 1.66 -21.47
N LEU A 80 -8.19 0.71 -21.43
CA LEU A 80 -7.46 0.19 -22.59
C LEU A 80 -7.70 -1.31 -22.71
N GLN A 81 -7.62 -1.81 -23.95
CA GLN A 81 -7.78 -3.22 -24.24
C GLN A 81 -6.42 -3.90 -24.52
N PRO A 82 -6.31 -5.22 -24.38
CA PRO A 82 -5.14 -5.95 -24.83
C PRO A 82 -4.79 -5.62 -26.28
N ASN A 83 -3.50 -5.47 -26.56
CA ASN A 83 -2.91 -5.05 -27.84
C ASN A 83 -3.05 -3.56 -28.19
N ASP A 84 -3.73 -2.74 -27.39
CA ASP A 84 -3.71 -1.29 -27.61
C ASP A 84 -2.26 -0.76 -27.52
N LEU A 85 -1.94 0.19 -28.42
CA LEU A 85 -0.65 0.86 -28.41
C LEU A 85 -0.66 1.89 -27.27
N PHE A 86 0.27 1.72 -26.30
CA PHE A 86 0.36 2.60 -25.16
C PHE A 86 1.81 2.96 -24.85
N LYS A 87 2.20 4.17 -25.16
CA LYS A 87 3.59 4.65 -25.00
C LYS A 87 3.78 5.37 -23.67
N LYS A 88 5.00 5.39 -23.17
CA LYS A 88 5.38 6.06 -21.92
C LYS A 88 4.96 7.53 -21.84
N ARG A 89 4.97 8.25 -22.95
CA ARG A 89 4.56 9.65 -23.02
C ARG A 89 3.04 9.86 -22.84
N ASP A 90 2.25 8.83 -23.13
CA ASP A 90 0.78 8.87 -23.08
C ASP A 90 0.26 8.40 -21.71
N ALA A 91 1.11 7.76 -20.92
CA ALA A 91 0.80 7.29 -19.57
C ALA A 91 0.84 8.45 -18.56
N LEU A 92 -0.01 8.42 -17.53
CA LEU A 92 0.08 9.31 -16.37
C LEU A 92 1.32 9.06 -15.54
N ALA A 93 1.72 7.80 -15.47
CA ALA A 93 2.95 7.35 -14.85
C ALA A 93 3.34 5.97 -15.42
N TRP A 94 4.58 5.60 -15.23
CA TRP A 94 5.06 4.26 -15.56
C TRP A 94 6.17 3.82 -14.60
N LEU A 95 6.30 2.51 -14.42
CA LEU A 95 7.34 1.83 -13.67
C LEU A 95 7.96 0.74 -14.54
N SER A 96 9.30 0.65 -14.54
CA SER A 96 10.01 -0.55 -14.99
C SER A 96 10.31 -1.41 -13.77
N LEU A 97 9.94 -2.67 -13.84
CA LEU A 97 10.01 -3.63 -12.74
C LEU A 97 10.81 -4.85 -13.19
N ARG A 98 11.59 -5.45 -12.27
CA ARG A 98 12.35 -6.67 -12.50
C ARG A 98 11.92 -7.76 -11.53
N LEU A 99 11.67 -8.96 -12.04
CA LEU A 99 11.38 -10.12 -11.23
C LEU A 99 12.54 -10.43 -10.28
N ILE A 100 12.22 -10.63 -9.01
CA ILE A 100 13.21 -10.96 -7.97
C ILE A 100 12.93 -12.31 -7.32
N GLN A 101 11.66 -12.71 -7.27
CA GLN A 101 11.26 -13.97 -6.64
C GLN A 101 9.95 -14.47 -7.22
N LYS A 102 9.79 -15.80 -7.23
CA LYS A 102 8.56 -16.53 -7.49
C LYS A 102 8.23 -17.36 -6.27
N GLN A 103 6.96 -17.51 -5.98
CA GLN A 103 6.49 -18.41 -4.93
C GLN A 103 5.26 -19.15 -5.42
N LYS A 104 5.36 -20.48 -5.48
CA LYS A 104 4.22 -21.33 -5.81
C LYS A 104 3.38 -21.58 -4.57
N ILE A 105 2.06 -21.42 -4.70
CA ILE A 105 1.10 -21.64 -3.62
C ILE A 105 -0.12 -22.35 -4.20
N GLY A 106 -0.23 -23.65 -3.91
CA GLY A 106 -1.23 -24.47 -4.57
C GLY A 106 -1.02 -24.46 -6.08
N ASP A 107 -2.07 -24.14 -6.82
CA ASP A 107 -2.04 -24.02 -8.28
C ASP A 107 -1.69 -22.61 -8.78
N ASN A 108 -1.46 -21.65 -7.89
CA ASN A 108 -1.15 -20.28 -8.24
C ASN A 108 0.35 -19.98 -8.07
N GLU A 109 0.85 -19.02 -8.84
CA GLU A 109 2.17 -18.45 -8.67
C GLU A 109 2.06 -16.97 -8.29
N ILE A 110 2.83 -16.58 -7.28
CA ILE A 110 3.01 -15.18 -6.89
C ILE A 110 4.36 -14.72 -7.40
N TYR A 111 4.36 -13.59 -8.08
CA TYR A 111 5.56 -12.95 -8.62
C TYR A 111 5.86 -11.67 -7.86
N TYR A 112 7.09 -11.53 -7.37
CA TYR A 112 7.56 -10.34 -6.70
C TYR A 112 8.50 -9.57 -7.62
N TYR A 113 8.13 -8.34 -7.92
CA TYR A 113 8.86 -7.46 -8.81
C TYR A 113 9.43 -6.26 -8.07
N LYS A 114 10.72 -6.00 -8.27
CA LYS A 114 11.43 -4.84 -7.75
C LYS A 114 11.40 -3.68 -8.73
N GLY A 115 11.06 -2.49 -8.24
CA GLY A 115 11.15 -1.24 -8.99
C GLY A 115 12.59 -0.90 -9.38
N ILE A 116 12.82 -0.65 -10.67
CA ILE A 116 14.12 -0.24 -11.23
C ILE A 116 14.12 1.26 -11.47
N ARG A 117 13.12 1.75 -12.16
CA ARG A 117 12.94 3.18 -12.48
C ARG A 117 11.47 3.49 -12.71
N GLY A 118 11.12 4.78 -12.63
CA GLY A 118 9.78 5.24 -12.91
C GLY A 118 9.74 6.73 -13.22
N GLN A 119 8.69 7.16 -13.91
CA GLN A 119 8.40 8.55 -14.21
C GLN A 119 6.90 8.78 -14.12
N HIS A 120 6.50 9.96 -13.67
CA HIS A 120 5.10 10.38 -13.66
C HIS A 120 4.92 11.75 -14.32
N HIS A 121 3.70 12.02 -14.77
CA HIS A 121 3.28 13.29 -15.39
C HIS A 121 2.26 14.04 -14.51
N PHE A 122 2.19 13.75 -13.21
CA PHE A 122 1.31 14.42 -12.25
C PHE A 122 1.72 15.88 -12.04
N LEU A 123 3.01 16.17 -12.13
CA LEU A 123 3.62 17.49 -12.00
C LEU A 123 4.55 17.75 -13.19
N SER A 124 4.80 19.03 -13.48
CA SER A 124 5.81 19.40 -14.48
C SER A 124 7.20 18.90 -14.06
N PHE A 125 8.09 18.72 -15.03
CA PHE A 125 9.48 18.29 -14.79
C PHE A 125 10.20 19.24 -13.79
N PHE A 126 9.98 20.54 -13.91
CA PHE A 126 10.55 21.54 -13.00
C PHE A 126 10.12 21.30 -11.54
N HIS A 127 8.82 21.10 -11.29
CA HIS A 127 8.34 20.82 -9.93
C HIS A 127 8.87 19.50 -9.39
N GLN A 128 8.96 18.46 -10.22
CA GLN A 128 9.58 17.19 -9.80
C GLN A 128 11.06 17.36 -9.41
N TYR A 129 11.79 18.20 -10.13
CA TYR A 129 13.19 18.52 -9.82
C TYR A 129 13.31 19.23 -8.46
N ILE A 130 12.49 20.27 -8.22
CA ILE A 130 12.46 20.98 -6.93
C ILE A 130 12.09 20.05 -5.78
N ILE A 131 11.09 19.17 -5.96
CA ILE A 131 10.71 18.16 -4.97
C ILE A 131 11.89 17.22 -4.68
N GLY A 132 12.62 16.80 -5.72
CA GLY A 132 13.81 15.97 -5.57
C GLY A 132 14.91 16.64 -4.75
N LEU A 133 15.19 17.92 -4.99
CA LEU A 133 16.14 18.69 -4.19
C LEU A 133 15.68 18.80 -2.72
N ASN A 134 14.42 19.12 -2.50
CA ASN A 134 13.85 19.20 -1.16
C ASN A 134 13.92 17.85 -0.42
N ASN A 135 13.65 16.73 -1.12
CA ASN A 135 13.80 15.40 -0.55
C ASN A 135 15.24 15.16 -0.08
N GLN A 136 16.26 15.52 -0.89
CA GLN A 136 17.66 15.34 -0.52
C GLN A 136 18.07 16.20 0.69
N VAL A 137 17.59 17.43 0.78
CA VAL A 137 17.99 18.37 1.85
C VAL A 137 17.25 18.09 3.16
N TYR A 138 15.94 17.92 3.09
CA TYR A 138 15.11 17.86 4.31
C TYR A 138 14.86 16.43 4.79
N ASN A 139 14.70 15.45 3.90
CA ASN A 139 14.34 14.10 4.29
C ASN A 139 15.52 13.26 4.77
N ARG A 140 16.76 13.59 4.42
CA ARG A 140 17.97 12.97 5.00
C ARG A 140 18.10 13.14 6.51
N LYS A 141 17.48 14.20 7.07
CA LYS A 141 17.55 14.57 8.49
C LYS A 141 16.46 13.92 9.35
N LYS A 142 15.55 13.14 8.74
CA LYS A 142 14.47 12.46 9.46
C LYS A 142 14.97 11.11 9.98
N GLU A 143 14.43 10.68 11.11
CA GLU A 143 14.60 9.32 11.67
C GLU A 143 14.02 8.22 10.78
N ASN A 144 13.25 8.59 9.75
CA ASN A 144 12.69 7.69 8.76
C ASN A 144 13.73 7.31 7.70
N VAL A 145 13.51 6.14 7.08
CA VAL A 145 14.31 5.65 5.97
C VAL A 145 14.36 6.68 4.85
N PHE A 146 15.57 7.11 4.51
CA PHE A 146 15.78 8.02 3.39
C PHE A 146 15.57 7.29 2.06
N LEU A 147 14.69 7.82 1.23
CA LEU A 147 14.47 7.36 -0.14
C LEU A 147 15.28 8.25 -1.09
N ASN A 148 16.20 7.69 -1.86
CA ASN A 148 16.84 8.45 -2.94
C ASN A 148 15.80 8.92 -3.96
N ASN A 149 16.14 9.92 -4.78
CA ASN A 149 15.16 10.55 -5.68
C ASN A 149 14.50 9.57 -6.67
N ALA A 150 15.23 8.56 -7.15
CA ALA A 150 14.68 7.57 -8.06
C ALA A 150 13.64 6.69 -7.37
N LEU A 151 13.95 6.21 -6.16
CA LEU A 151 13.03 5.42 -5.35
C LEU A 151 11.86 6.27 -4.85
N TYR A 152 12.11 7.51 -4.43
CA TYR A 152 11.08 8.44 -4.00
C TYR A 152 10.02 8.65 -5.10
N LYS A 153 10.47 8.86 -6.34
CA LYS A 153 9.56 8.97 -7.49
C LYS A 153 8.74 7.68 -7.72
N GLN A 154 9.36 6.52 -7.58
CA GLN A 154 8.64 5.25 -7.70
C GLN A 154 7.55 5.10 -6.63
N VAL A 155 7.85 5.52 -5.40
CA VAL A 155 6.88 5.52 -4.29
C VAL A 155 5.73 6.49 -4.56
N GLN A 156 6.01 7.69 -5.09
CA GLN A 156 4.97 8.64 -5.52
C GLN A 156 4.01 8.02 -6.54
N ILE A 157 4.54 7.22 -7.47
CA ILE A 157 3.74 6.49 -8.47
C ILE A 157 2.92 5.38 -7.80
N ALA A 158 3.53 4.58 -6.95
CA ALA A 158 2.83 3.48 -6.27
C ALA A 158 1.64 3.97 -5.43
N TYR A 159 1.74 5.14 -4.81
CA TYR A 159 0.67 5.78 -4.06
C TYR A 159 -0.26 6.65 -4.92
N SER A 160 -0.24 6.55 -6.23
CA SER A 160 -1.30 7.11 -7.09
C SER A 160 -2.56 6.23 -7.11
N ILE A 161 -2.41 4.93 -6.80
CA ILE A 161 -3.53 4.05 -6.51
C ILE A 161 -3.79 4.08 -5.00
N PRO A 162 -5.03 4.33 -4.54
CA PRO A 162 -5.34 4.36 -3.13
C PRO A 162 -4.95 3.06 -2.41
N ARG A 163 -4.14 3.17 -1.36
CA ARG A 163 -3.68 2.05 -0.54
C ARG A 163 -4.52 1.94 0.71
N ILE A 164 -5.29 0.87 0.81
CA ILE A 164 -6.16 0.62 1.97
C ILE A 164 -5.33 0.61 3.24
N ILE A 165 -5.78 1.33 4.26
CA ILE A 165 -5.21 1.29 5.59
C ILE A 165 -6.04 0.33 6.42
N SER A 166 -5.41 -0.75 6.87
CA SER A 166 -6.01 -1.72 7.78
C SER A 166 -5.27 -1.76 9.11
N LEU A 167 -5.93 -2.21 10.15
CA LEU A 167 -5.31 -2.46 11.46
C LEU A 167 -4.99 -3.94 11.60
N ILE A 168 -3.77 -4.25 12.04
CA ILE A 168 -3.36 -5.59 12.43
C ILE A 168 -3.49 -5.71 13.94
N THR A 169 -4.23 -6.72 14.41
CA THR A 169 -4.22 -7.20 15.77
C THR A 169 -3.36 -8.46 15.85
N VAL A 170 -2.39 -8.47 16.76
CA VAL A 170 -1.59 -9.65 17.12
C VAL A 170 -1.59 -9.78 18.64
N GLY A 171 -1.53 -10.99 19.16
CA GLY A 171 -1.54 -11.22 20.61
C GLY A 171 -0.88 -12.53 21.02
N SER A 172 -0.38 -12.56 22.25
CA SER A 172 0.20 -13.73 22.91
C SER A 172 0.09 -13.57 24.43
N GLY A 173 -0.28 -14.63 25.15
CA GLY A 173 -0.32 -14.66 26.61
C GLY A 173 -1.22 -13.60 27.25
N GLY A 174 -2.33 -13.20 26.62
CA GLY A 174 -3.23 -12.15 27.11
C GLY A 174 -2.74 -10.72 26.88
N LEU A 175 -1.61 -10.55 26.19
CA LEU A 175 -1.08 -9.26 25.77
C LEU A 175 -1.25 -9.09 24.25
N TYR A 176 -1.41 -7.85 23.80
CA TYR A 176 -1.77 -7.54 22.43
C TYR A 176 -0.95 -6.38 21.84
N ASN A 177 -0.93 -6.28 20.54
CA ASN A 177 -0.57 -5.08 19.80
C ASN A 177 -1.62 -4.80 18.71
N LEU A 178 -1.83 -3.51 18.45
CA LEU A 178 -2.73 -3.01 17.41
C LEU A 178 -2.00 -1.90 16.64
N PHE A 179 -1.80 -2.08 15.34
CA PHE A 179 -1.05 -1.13 14.51
C PHE A 179 -1.56 -1.09 13.05
N PRO A 180 -1.47 0.06 12.37
CA PRO A 180 -1.92 0.21 10.99
C PRO A 180 -0.89 -0.31 9.99
N THR A 181 -1.38 -0.76 8.83
CA THR A 181 -0.58 -1.08 7.65
C THR A 181 -1.32 -0.68 6.38
N ASP A 182 -0.59 -0.33 5.32
CA ASP A 182 -1.10 -0.07 3.98
C ASP A 182 -0.32 -0.84 2.88
N LEU A 183 0.62 -1.70 3.32
CA LEU A 183 1.41 -2.59 2.45
C LEU A 183 0.87 -4.02 2.59
N HIS A 184 -0.34 -4.23 2.12
CA HIS A 184 -1.01 -5.53 2.25
C HIS A 184 -2.13 -5.69 1.21
N GLY A 185 -2.60 -6.92 1.06
CA GLY A 185 -3.78 -7.23 0.26
C GLY A 185 -3.98 -8.72 0.04
N PRO A 186 -5.18 -9.13 -0.42
CA PRO A 186 -5.43 -10.50 -0.81
C PRO A 186 -4.65 -10.84 -2.07
N VAL A 187 -4.07 -12.03 -2.11
CA VAL A 187 -3.49 -12.64 -3.30
C VAL A 187 -4.59 -13.31 -4.12
N ASN A 188 -5.44 -14.04 -3.44
CA ASN A 188 -6.63 -14.67 -3.96
C ASN A 188 -7.61 -14.92 -2.78
N GLU A 189 -8.60 -15.77 -2.96
CA GLU A 189 -9.57 -16.09 -1.91
C GLU A 189 -8.96 -16.86 -0.72
N GLN A 190 -7.82 -17.52 -0.90
CA GLN A 190 -7.18 -18.36 0.10
C GLN A 190 -5.95 -17.72 0.76
N TYR A 191 -5.28 -16.78 0.07
CA TYR A 191 -4.00 -16.25 0.52
C TYR A 191 -3.97 -14.72 0.58
N TYR A 192 -3.14 -14.23 1.50
CA TYR A 192 -2.98 -12.82 1.80
C TYR A 192 -1.51 -12.47 2.00
N VAL A 193 -1.08 -11.30 1.56
CA VAL A 193 0.28 -10.79 1.78
C VAL A 193 0.23 -9.52 2.60
N SER A 194 1.14 -9.38 3.54
CA SER A 194 1.47 -8.10 4.16
C SER A 194 2.99 -7.91 4.23
N SER A 195 3.40 -6.69 4.54
CA SER A 195 4.81 -6.34 4.66
C SER A 195 5.05 -5.50 5.89
N LEU A 196 6.04 -5.88 6.69
CA LEU A 196 6.46 -5.18 7.89
C LEU A 196 7.96 -4.88 7.86
N ARG A 197 8.40 -3.82 8.54
CA ARG A 197 9.82 -3.50 8.65
C ARG A 197 10.53 -4.48 9.60
N HIS A 198 11.71 -4.98 9.22
CA HIS A 198 12.55 -5.84 10.07
C HIS A 198 12.89 -5.20 11.41
N GLY A 199 13.20 -3.90 11.43
CA GLY A 199 13.54 -3.18 12.64
C GLY A 199 12.37 -2.92 13.59
N GLY A 200 11.14 -3.27 13.19
CA GLY A 200 9.95 -3.10 14.03
C GLY A 200 9.70 -4.27 14.96
N LYS A 201 9.28 -4.00 16.21
CA LYS A 201 8.85 -5.05 17.14
C LYS A 201 7.62 -5.81 16.61
N ALA A 202 6.72 -5.10 15.92
CA ALA A 202 5.52 -5.68 15.30
C ALA A 202 5.84 -6.85 14.35
N CYS A 203 6.92 -6.77 13.58
CA CYS A 203 7.34 -7.86 12.69
C CYS A 203 7.63 -9.14 13.46
N LYS A 204 8.45 -9.07 14.51
CA LYS A 204 8.79 -10.20 15.39
C LYS A 204 7.56 -10.74 16.13
N GLN A 205 6.65 -9.86 16.58
CA GLN A 205 5.42 -10.25 17.26
C GLN A 205 4.53 -11.09 16.33
N VAL A 206 4.39 -10.69 15.07
CA VAL A 206 3.62 -11.42 14.05
C VAL A 206 4.25 -12.77 13.75
N GLU A 207 5.57 -12.81 13.56
CA GLU A 207 6.29 -14.09 13.31
C GLU A 207 6.15 -15.05 14.47
N ASN A 208 6.32 -14.57 15.70
CA ASN A 208 6.22 -15.41 16.91
C ASN A 208 4.80 -15.91 17.16
N ALA A 209 3.78 -15.09 16.90
CA ALA A 209 2.39 -15.48 17.08
C ALA A 209 1.89 -16.42 15.97
N GLY A 210 2.43 -16.31 14.75
CA GLY A 210 2.01 -17.08 13.58
C GLY A 210 0.57 -16.79 13.11
N ARG A 211 -0.17 -15.94 13.83
CA ARG A 211 -1.59 -15.64 13.60
C ARG A 211 -1.86 -14.17 13.84
N ILE A 212 -2.67 -13.58 12.97
CA ILE A 212 -3.12 -12.19 13.09
C ILE A 212 -4.59 -12.05 12.69
N VAL A 213 -5.18 -10.94 13.13
CA VAL A 213 -6.42 -10.42 12.54
C VAL A 213 -6.10 -9.13 11.82
N ILE A 214 -6.46 -9.02 10.55
CA ILE A 214 -6.40 -7.78 9.78
C ILE A 214 -7.80 -7.22 9.59
N SER A 215 -7.99 -5.96 9.95
CA SER A 215 -9.30 -5.30 10.06
C SER A 215 -9.36 -4.06 9.20
N GLN A 216 -10.37 -3.95 8.34
CA GLN A 216 -10.75 -2.70 7.68
C GLN A 216 -11.62 -1.90 8.64
N ILE A 217 -11.35 -0.60 8.73
CA ILE A 217 -12.01 0.31 9.66
C ILE A 217 -12.66 1.47 8.93
N HIS A 218 -13.73 2.00 9.54
CA HIS A 218 -14.44 3.15 9.02
C HIS A 218 -13.59 4.43 9.10
N THR A 219 -13.90 5.40 8.23
CA THR A 219 -13.16 6.66 8.08
C THR A 219 -13.22 7.57 9.30
N ASP A 220 -14.24 7.45 10.17
CA ASP A 220 -14.40 8.26 11.38
C ASP A 220 -13.25 8.12 12.37
N VAL A 221 -12.57 6.97 12.38
CA VAL A 221 -11.47 6.67 13.31
C VAL A 221 -10.07 6.96 12.73
N TYR A 222 -9.97 7.74 11.64
CA TYR A 222 -8.69 7.98 10.96
C TYR A 222 -7.60 8.56 11.88
N LYS A 223 -7.94 9.48 12.80
CA LYS A 223 -6.98 10.06 13.74
C LYS A 223 -6.39 9.00 14.68
N MET A 224 -7.24 8.09 15.15
CA MET A 224 -6.83 6.97 16.00
C MET A 224 -5.91 6.02 15.21
N ALA A 225 -6.29 5.63 13.98
CA ALA A 225 -5.47 4.76 13.15
C ALA A 225 -4.04 5.31 12.97
N TYR A 226 -3.89 6.61 12.72
CA TYR A 226 -2.59 7.25 12.63
C TYR A 226 -1.83 7.27 13.96
N ALA A 227 -2.52 7.50 15.08
CA ALA A 227 -1.89 7.50 16.41
C ALA A 227 -1.30 6.13 16.77
N LEU A 228 -1.89 5.06 16.25
CA LEU A 228 -1.39 3.68 16.42
C LEU A 228 -0.11 3.37 15.61
N GLY A 229 0.31 4.23 14.69
CA GLY A 229 1.54 4.02 13.89
C GLY A 229 2.80 3.81 14.73
N LYS A 230 2.90 4.46 15.90
CA LYS A 230 3.99 4.25 16.88
C LYS A 230 4.08 2.81 17.41
N ASN A 231 2.98 2.07 17.35
CA ASN A 231 2.89 0.72 17.93
C ASN A 231 3.71 -0.32 17.12
N HIS A 232 4.16 0.00 15.90
CA HIS A 232 5.14 -0.83 15.19
C HIS A 232 6.44 -1.07 15.98
N MET A 233 6.77 -0.15 16.91
CA MET A 233 7.99 -0.19 17.72
C MET A 233 7.74 -0.52 19.19
N GLN A 234 6.50 -0.89 19.56
CA GLN A 234 6.14 -1.15 20.96
C GLN A 234 5.99 -2.64 21.24
N GLU A 235 6.20 -3.01 22.51
CA GLU A 235 5.91 -4.35 23.02
C GLU A 235 4.41 -4.62 23.08
N LEU A 236 4.05 -5.90 23.24
CA LEU A 236 2.68 -6.30 23.55
C LEU A 236 2.26 -5.68 24.88
N LYS A 237 1.00 -5.29 24.99
CA LYS A 237 0.41 -4.64 26.17
C LYS A 237 -0.95 -5.24 26.50
N PRO A 238 -1.46 -5.04 27.74
CA PRO A 238 -2.84 -5.41 28.10
C PRO A 238 -3.87 -4.79 27.16
N LYS A 239 -5.03 -5.45 27.01
CA LYS A 239 -6.12 -5.07 26.11
C LYS A 239 -6.57 -3.61 26.31
N GLU A 240 -6.58 -3.13 27.53
CA GLU A 240 -7.03 -1.81 27.98
C GLU A 240 -6.20 -0.66 27.39
N ASN A 241 -4.99 -0.95 26.93
CA ASN A 241 -4.11 0.04 26.28
C ASN A 241 -4.50 0.37 24.83
N PHE A 242 -5.50 -0.32 24.28
CA PHE A 242 -5.89 -0.19 22.90
C PHE A 242 -7.39 0.12 22.75
N PHE A 243 -7.74 0.64 21.59
CA PHE A 243 -9.10 0.98 21.23
C PHE A 243 -9.85 -0.23 20.65
N PHE A 244 -9.95 -1.29 21.46
CA PHE A 244 -10.72 -2.48 21.10
C PHE A 244 -12.21 -2.33 21.43
N SER A 245 -13.06 -3.06 20.70
CA SER A 245 -14.44 -3.33 21.07
C SER A 245 -14.50 -4.50 22.06
N GLU A 246 -15.69 -4.82 22.53
CA GLU A 246 -15.94 -6.04 23.33
C GLU A 246 -15.93 -7.32 22.47
N SER A 247 -16.01 -7.17 21.16
CA SER A 247 -16.06 -8.29 20.24
C SER A 247 -14.69 -8.94 20.04
N LEU A 248 -14.71 -10.25 19.85
CA LEU A 248 -13.54 -11.07 19.51
C LEU A 248 -13.71 -11.64 18.11
N SER A 249 -12.60 -11.93 17.43
CA SER A 249 -12.63 -12.64 16.16
C SER A 249 -13.17 -14.07 16.34
N SER A 250 -13.75 -14.62 15.28
CA SER A 250 -14.55 -15.83 15.36
C SER A 250 -13.75 -17.06 15.78
N LEU A 251 -12.56 -17.26 15.24
CA LEU A 251 -11.74 -18.46 15.45
C LEU A 251 -10.55 -18.19 16.39
N PHE A 252 -9.77 -17.13 16.13
CA PHE A 252 -8.55 -16.86 16.91
C PHE A 252 -8.84 -16.20 18.25
N LYS A 253 -10.08 -15.70 18.48
CA LYS A 253 -10.47 -15.01 19.70
C LYS A 253 -9.60 -13.78 20.03
N LEU A 254 -9.02 -13.16 18.99
CA LEU A 254 -8.29 -11.91 19.14
C LEU A 254 -9.26 -10.73 19.21
N PRO A 255 -8.99 -9.69 20.04
CA PRO A 255 -9.86 -8.53 20.15
C PRO A 255 -9.92 -7.75 18.85
N LEU A 256 -11.11 -7.24 18.52
CA LEU A 256 -11.39 -6.49 17.31
C LEU A 256 -11.39 -4.98 17.59
N PRO A 257 -10.88 -4.13 16.67
CA PRO A 257 -10.92 -2.69 16.84
C PRO A 257 -12.35 -2.16 16.81
N LYS A 258 -12.59 -0.98 17.39
CA LYS A 258 -13.84 -0.23 17.21
C LYS A 258 -14.01 0.26 15.76
N SER A 259 -15.22 0.57 15.35
CA SER A 259 -15.58 1.03 13.98
C SER A 259 -15.11 0.07 12.88
N LEU A 260 -15.26 -1.22 13.13
CA LEU A 260 -14.87 -2.31 12.25
C LEU A 260 -15.86 -2.43 11.08
N LEU A 261 -15.37 -2.51 9.85
CA LEU A 261 -16.13 -2.80 8.63
C LEU A 261 -16.07 -4.29 8.26
N SER A 262 -14.86 -4.83 8.28
CA SER A 262 -14.61 -6.24 7.98
C SER A 262 -13.31 -6.70 8.60
N TYR A 263 -13.13 -8.01 8.76
CA TYR A 263 -11.85 -8.57 9.18
C TYR A 263 -11.57 -9.91 8.53
N ARG A 264 -10.29 -10.27 8.51
CA ARG A 264 -9.79 -11.59 8.15
C ARG A 264 -8.91 -12.14 9.26
N GLU A 265 -9.05 -13.42 9.52
CA GLU A 265 -8.16 -14.20 10.38
C GLU A 265 -7.13 -14.89 9.50
N LEU A 266 -5.86 -14.59 9.74
CA LEU A 266 -4.76 -14.94 8.86
C LEU A 266 -3.71 -15.76 9.62
N GLU A 267 -3.32 -16.91 9.06
CA GLU A 267 -2.26 -17.78 9.58
C GLU A 267 -1.01 -17.67 8.72
N LEU A 268 0.13 -17.37 9.33
CA LEU A 268 1.41 -17.20 8.64
C LEU A 268 1.88 -18.55 8.07
N VAL A 269 2.12 -18.59 6.76
CA VAL A 269 2.58 -19.81 6.07
C VAL A 269 3.95 -19.65 5.41
N GLY A 270 4.47 -18.43 5.33
CA GLY A 270 5.79 -18.16 4.78
C GLY A 270 6.19 -16.72 4.89
N SER A 271 7.49 -16.46 4.80
CA SER A 271 8.03 -15.10 4.75
C SER A 271 9.34 -15.08 3.98
N PHE A 272 9.70 -13.90 3.45
CA PHE A 272 11.04 -13.66 2.94
C PHE A 272 11.44 -12.20 3.14
N ASP A 273 12.77 -12.00 3.24
CA ASP A 273 13.34 -10.70 3.50
C ASP A 273 13.62 -9.95 2.21
N HIS A 274 13.25 -8.67 2.17
CA HIS A 274 13.57 -7.81 1.04
C HIS A 274 13.81 -6.36 1.43
N GLY A 275 15.06 -5.94 1.32
CA GLY A 275 15.48 -4.61 1.75
C GLY A 275 15.21 -4.39 3.24
N ILE A 276 14.44 -3.35 3.57
CA ILE A 276 14.04 -3.06 4.97
C ILE A 276 12.77 -3.79 5.40
N HIS A 277 12.17 -4.56 4.49
CA HIS A 277 10.90 -5.22 4.70
C HIS A 277 11.03 -6.72 4.76
N LYS A 278 10.19 -7.33 5.59
CA LYS A 278 9.84 -8.74 5.54
C LYS A 278 8.45 -8.85 4.92
N LEU A 279 8.35 -9.57 3.82
CA LEU A 279 7.07 -9.94 3.23
C LEU A 279 6.57 -11.19 3.91
N LEU A 280 5.33 -11.15 4.34
CA LEU A 280 4.67 -12.17 5.14
C LEU A 280 3.50 -12.71 4.31
N LEU A 281 3.50 -14.00 4.07
CA LEU A 281 2.45 -14.71 3.35
C LEU A 281 1.57 -15.46 4.33
N TYR A 282 0.27 -15.29 4.21
CA TYR A 282 -0.71 -15.92 5.09
C TYR A 282 -1.72 -16.73 4.30
N LYS A 283 -2.22 -17.78 4.93
CA LYS A 283 -3.47 -18.45 4.57
C LYS A 283 -4.64 -17.68 5.23
N ILE A 284 -5.70 -17.43 4.47
CA ILE A 284 -6.95 -16.87 4.99
C ILE A 284 -7.73 -18.01 5.65
N ILE A 285 -7.95 -17.93 6.95
CA ILE A 285 -8.68 -18.95 7.72
C ILE A 285 -10.15 -18.58 7.81
N SER A 286 -10.44 -17.28 7.93
CA SER A 286 -11.81 -16.75 8.02
C SER A 286 -11.87 -15.33 7.46
N SER A 287 -13.01 -14.97 6.89
CA SER A 287 -13.32 -13.61 6.44
C SER A 287 -14.74 -13.25 6.86
N GLN A 288 -14.90 -12.08 7.48
CA GLN A 288 -16.18 -11.60 7.97
C GLN A 288 -16.41 -10.15 7.55
N VAL A 289 -17.61 -9.86 7.04
CA VAL A 289 -18.10 -8.52 6.78
C VAL A 289 -19.04 -8.15 7.93
N VAL A 290 -18.73 -7.07 8.65
CA VAL A 290 -19.47 -6.60 9.82
C VAL A 290 -20.40 -5.46 9.45
N SER A 291 -19.98 -4.60 8.54
CA SER A 291 -20.76 -3.47 8.02
C SER A 291 -20.74 -3.46 6.50
N LYS A 292 -21.86 -3.08 5.91
CA LYS A 292 -21.98 -2.85 4.47
C LYS A 292 -21.51 -1.44 4.04
N ASP A 293 -21.12 -0.59 5.02
CA ASP A 293 -20.59 0.73 4.71
C ASP A 293 -19.27 0.58 3.96
N PRO A 294 -19.14 1.11 2.74
CA PRO A 294 -17.97 0.97 1.93
C PRO A 294 -16.83 1.95 2.30
N SER A 295 -17.08 2.90 3.20
CA SER A 295 -16.17 4.01 3.52
C SER A 295 -14.97 3.57 4.34
N THR A 296 -13.94 3.03 3.70
CA THR A 296 -12.69 2.65 4.38
C THR A 296 -11.56 3.63 4.13
N LEU A 297 -10.57 3.62 5.01
CA LEU A 297 -9.41 4.49 4.93
C LEU A 297 -8.43 4.05 3.84
N ALA A 298 -7.89 5.01 3.11
CA ALA A 298 -6.80 4.76 2.18
C ALA A 298 -5.78 5.90 2.15
N HIS A 299 -4.53 5.59 1.83
CA HIS A 299 -3.47 6.55 1.52
C HIS A 299 -3.37 6.85 0.04
N ILE A 300 -3.07 8.12 -0.28
CA ILE A 300 -2.69 8.60 -1.60
C ILE A 300 -1.58 9.65 -1.47
N HIS A 301 -0.65 9.70 -2.44
CA HIS A 301 0.41 10.71 -2.42
C HIS A 301 -0.09 12.08 -2.93
N ASN A 302 0.37 13.16 -2.33
CA ASN A 302 -0.05 14.52 -2.64
C ASN A 302 0.27 14.97 -4.07
N CYS A 303 1.27 14.42 -4.74
CA CYS A 303 1.55 14.70 -6.15
C CYS A 303 0.36 14.33 -7.04
N TYR A 304 -0.17 13.12 -6.88
CA TYR A 304 -1.34 12.67 -7.63
C TYR A 304 -2.61 13.39 -7.20
N ALA A 305 -2.80 13.61 -5.89
CA ALA A 305 -3.91 14.41 -5.39
C ALA A 305 -3.90 15.84 -5.95
N THR A 306 -2.73 16.47 -6.07
CA THR A 306 -2.58 17.79 -6.70
C THR A 306 -2.95 17.76 -8.19
N TRP A 307 -2.54 16.70 -8.90
CA TRP A 307 -2.93 16.54 -10.30
C TRP A 307 -4.45 16.39 -10.45
N ARG A 308 -5.10 15.59 -9.61
CA ARG A 308 -6.56 15.46 -9.58
C ARG A 308 -7.25 16.79 -9.32
N HIS A 309 -6.78 17.56 -8.32
CA HIS A 309 -7.31 18.88 -8.01
C HIS A 309 -7.23 19.83 -9.23
N ARG A 310 -6.09 19.85 -9.92
CA ARG A 310 -5.91 20.66 -11.14
C ARG A 310 -6.82 20.25 -12.30
N LYS A 311 -7.26 19.01 -12.32
CA LYS A 311 -8.19 18.47 -13.32
C LYS A 311 -9.67 18.63 -12.91
N GLY A 312 -9.95 19.25 -11.77
CA GLY A 312 -11.32 19.39 -11.23
C GLY A 312 -11.93 18.04 -10.83
N LEU A 313 -11.10 17.00 -10.59
CA LEU A 313 -11.57 15.71 -10.18
C LEU A 313 -11.86 15.68 -8.68
N PRO A 314 -12.95 15.02 -8.24
CA PRO A 314 -13.31 14.98 -6.83
C PRO A 314 -12.25 14.25 -6.00
N GLY A 315 -12.15 14.62 -4.70
CA GLY A 315 -11.28 13.98 -3.73
C GLY A 315 -11.82 14.18 -2.33
N ASN A 316 -12.07 13.09 -1.62
CA ASN A 316 -12.53 13.11 -0.23
C ASN A 316 -11.33 12.97 0.70
N TYR A 317 -10.49 14.00 0.72
CA TYR A 317 -9.30 14.00 1.54
C TYR A 317 -9.63 14.38 2.98
N LEU A 318 -9.29 13.48 3.90
CA LEU A 318 -9.33 13.74 5.33
C LEU A 318 -8.04 14.44 5.72
N VAL A 319 -8.15 15.71 6.10
CA VAL A 319 -6.99 16.51 6.51
C VAL A 319 -6.71 16.25 7.99
N ARG A 320 -5.43 15.96 8.33
CA ARG A 320 -5.00 15.81 9.73
C ARG A 320 -4.97 17.14 10.45
#